data_0fc0619db2f71b468ac6a90c431dd408
#
_entry.id   0fc0619db2f71b468ac6a90c431dd408
#
_cell.length_a   1.000
_cell.length_b   1.000
_cell.length_c   1.000
_cell.angle_alpha   90.00
_cell.angle_beta   90.00
_cell.angle_gamma   90.00
#
_symmetry.space_group_name_H-M   'P 1'
#
loop_
_entity.id
_entity.type
_entity.pdbx_description
1 polymer ?
#
loop_
_entity_poly.entity_id
_entity_poly.type
_entity_poly.pdbx_seq_one_letter_code
_entity_poly.pdbx_strand_id
1 'polypeptide(L)'
;MVVLSLCFTVILVRLFIVQVVNSGKYRALARKQYESRIELKPQRGSIYDRNGHVIASTINSASFAVDPKMVQHVHTIATALQLLTGDSASVWEQKIRSSDKSFMWVARSNLDRSSILDTLQDIGLIRVTEPRRNYYFGNAAAQIVGCTNVDNQGLSGVELALDSVLHGSSGYMVMQRDGRGNLRPSVDLPSAAASNGKSVQLTLDMELQRIAEYELERGIADAKAVSGTIIAIDPSTGEILAVASSPSFNPNRPQQASQETMKIRAITDM
;
A
#
# COMPACT_ATOMS: atom_id res chain seq x y z
N MET A 1 21.91 38.31 -54.23
CA MET A 1 20.46 38.50 -53.98
C MET A 1 19.68 37.19 -54.20
N VAL A 2 19.76 36.53 -55.35
CA VAL A 2 18.98 35.31 -55.69
C VAL A 2 19.22 34.16 -54.71
N VAL A 3 20.48 33.87 -54.37
CA VAL A 3 20.84 32.79 -53.42
C VAL A 3 20.27 33.07 -51.99
N LEU A 4 20.33 34.31 -51.52
CA LEU A 4 19.80 34.72 -50.23
C LEU A 4 18.27 34.57 -50.18
N SER A 5 17.58 34.97 -51.27
CA SER A 5 16.13 34.81 -51.39
C SER A 5 15.71 33.33 -51.42
N LEU A 6 16.46 32.46 -52.08
CA LEU A 6 16.23 31.03 -52.12
C LEU A 6 16.38 30.39 -50.69
N CYS A 7 17.46 30.75 -49.98
CA CYS A 7 17.67 30.29 -48.61
C CYS A 7 16.52 30.72 -47.69
N PHE A 8 16.06 31.96 -47.82
CA PHE A 8 14.96 32.47 -47.01
C PHE A 8 13.64 31.71 -47.26
N THR A 9 13.37 31.43 -48.55
CA THR A 9 12.19 30.65 -48.95
C THR A 9 12.23 29.24 -48.37
N VAL A 10 13.37 28.57 -48.38
CA VAL A 10 13.54 27.24 -47.76
C VAL A 10 13.26 27.26 -46.27
N ILE A 11 13.74 28.29 -45.56
CA ILE A 11 13.49 28.48 -44.12
C ILE A 11 11.99 28.68 -43.87
N LEU A 12 11.31 29.53 -44.63
CA LEU A 12 9.87 29.78 -44.50
C LEU A 12 9.05 28.52 -44.72
N VAL A 13 9.36 27.75 -45.79
CA VAL A 13 8.70 26.46 -46.05
C VAL A 13 8.93 25.49 -44.88
N ARG A 14 10.16 25.41 -44.39
CA ARG A 14 10.48 24.53 -43.25
C ARG A 14 9.74 24.95 -42.00
N LEU A 15 9.65 26.26 -41.74
CA LEU A 15 8.92 26.82 -40.58
C LEU A 15 7.42 26.50 -40.68
N PHE A 16 6.84 26.65 -41.86
CA PHE A 16 5.44 26.31 -42.10
C PHE A 16 5.18 24.79 -41.87
N ILE A 17 6.04 23.92 -42.38
CA ILE A 17 5.92 22.48 -42.15
C ILE A 17 5.97 22.14 -40.65
N VAL A 18 6.89 22.74 -39.87
CA VAL A 18 7.05 22.47 -38.48
C VAL A 18 5.88 23.04 -37.66
N GLN A 19 5.48 24.28 -37.92
CA GLN A 19 4.49 25.00 -37.11
C GLN A 19 3.04 24.67 -37.45
N VAL A 20 2.76 24.32 -38.72
CA VAL A 20 1.39 24.05 -39.21
C VAL A 20 1.18 22.57 -39.43
N VAL A 21 1.95 21.96 -40.31
CA VAL A 21 1.74 20.56 -40.74
C VAL A 21 2.04 19.59 -39.62
N ASN A 22 3.18 19.76 -38.94
CA ASN A 22 3.65 18.87 -37.88
C ASN A 22 3.35 19.38 -36.47
N SER A 23 2.57 20.46 -36.30
CA SER A 23 2.28 21.07 -35.00
C SER A 23 1.68 20.09 -34.01
N GLY A 24 0.75 19.22 -34.45
CA GLY A 24 0.13 18.20 -33.60
C GLY A 24 1.13 17.19 -33.07
N LYS A 25 2.06 16.73 -33.91
CA LYS A 25 3.12 15.80 -33.52
C LYS A 25 4.05 16.41 -32.44
N TYR A 26 4.50 17.63 -32.65
CA TYR A 26 5.41 18.31 -31.73
C TYR A 26 4.73 18.68 -30.45
N ARG A 27 3.45 19.09 -30.48
CA ARG A 27 2.65 19.32 -29.27
C ARG A 27 2.46 18.02 -28.45
N ALA A 28 2.20 16.89 -29.09
CA ALA A 28 2.08 15.60 -28.41
C ALA A 28 3.40 15.15 -27.78
N LEU A 29 4.53 15.36 -28.46
CA LEU A 29 5.86 15.08 -27.90
C LEU A 29 6.19 16.01 -26.73
N ALA A 30 5.88 17.29 -26.85
CA ALA A 30 6.06 18.26 -25.77
C ALA A 30 5.21 17.87 -24.55
N ARG A 31 3.92 17.51 -24.73
CA ARG A 31 3.06 17.05 -23.63
C ARG A 31 3.68 15.86 -22.88
N LYS A 32 4.17 14.84 -23.58
CA LYS A 32 4.83 13.69 -22.94
C LYS A 32 6.05 14.09 -22.11
N GLN A 33 6.69 15.20 -22.41
CA GLN A 33 7.91 15.66 -21.75
C GLN A 33 7.63 16.45 -20.47
N TYR A 34 6.53 17.22 -20.42
CA TYR A 34 6.21 18.06 -19.28
C TYR A 34 4.93 17.65 -18.52
N GLU A 35 4.11 16.76 -19.05
CA GLU A 35 2.96 16.20 -18.34
C GLU A 35 3.36 14.92 -17.59
N SER A 36 3.05 14.87 -16.29
CA SER A 36 3.22 13.69 -15.44
C SER A 36 1.88 13.30 -14.87
N ARG A 37 1.45 12.07 -15.12
CA ARG A 37 0.22 11.53 -14.54
C ARG A 37 0.54 10.93 -13.17
N ILE A 38 -0.08 11.50 -12.13
CA ILE A 38 0.00 10.98 -10.76
C ILE A 38 -1.28 10.22 -10.49
N GLU A 39 -1.13 8.98 -10.01
CA GLU A 39 -2.25 8.18 -9.55
C GLU A 39 -2.68 8.64 -8.17
N LEU A 40 -3.98 8.88 -8.00
CA LEU A 40 -4.63 9.16 -6.72
C LEU A 40 -5.17 7.85 -6.17
N LYS A 41 -4.53 7.32 -5.14
CA LYS A 41 -4.95 6.06 -4.52
C LYS A 41 -6.21 6.27 -3.69
N PRO A 42 -7.22 5.39 -3.81
CA PRO A 42 -8.41 5.44 -2.98
C PRO A 42 -8.08 4.98 -1.55
N GLN A 43 -8.90 5.39 -0.59
CA GLN A 43 -8.90 4.78 0.73
C GLN A 43 -9.77 3.53 0.71
N ARG A 44 -9.22 2.42 1.20
CA ARG A 44 -9.94 1.16 1.35
C ARG A 44 -10.99 1.28 2.44
N GLY A 45 -12.22 0.80 2.19
CA GLY A 45 -13.34 0.83 3.13
C GLY A 45 -13.03 0.10 4.43
N SER A 46 -13.61 0.56 5.53
CA SER A 46 -13.45 -0.06 6.85
C SER A 46 -14.30 -1.31 7.00
N ILE A 47 -13.85 -2.25 7.83
CA ILE A 47 -14.62 -3.43 8.23
C ILE A 47 -15.02 -3.25 9.69
N TYR A 48 -16.31 -3.41 9.97
CA TYR A 48 -16.89 -3.29 11.29
C TYR A 48 -17.46 -4.63 11.76
N ASP A 49 -17.51 -4.82 13.06
CA ASP A 49 -18.29 -5.90 13.68
C ASP A 49 -19.79 -5.54 13.72
N ARG A 50 -20.63 -6.45 14.22
CA ARG A 50 -22.08 -6.23 14.35
C ARG A 50 -22.45 -5.05 15.26
N ASN A 51 -21.58 -4.68 16.18
CA ASN A 51 -21.78 -3.62 17.17
C ASN A 51 -21.20 -2.26 16.69
N GLY A 52 -20.58 -2.22 15.51
CA GLY A 52 -19.97 -1.02 14.95
C GLY A 52 -18.50 -0.80 15.39
N HIS A 53 -17.87 -1.76 16.07
CA HIS A 53 -16.45 -1.67 16.39
C HIS A 53 -15.62 -1.87 15.13
N VAL A 54 -14.59 -1.04 14.96
CA VAL A 54 -13.70 -1.12 13.79
C VAL A 54 -12.78 -2.32 13.92
N ILE A 55 -12.95 -3.32 13.05
CA ILE A 55 -12.05 -4.48 12.95
C ILE A 55 -10.82 -4.11 12.14
N ALA A 56 -11.03 -3.51 10.97
CA ALA A 56 -9.95 -3.08 10.08
C ALA A 56 -10.25 -1.74 9.44
N SER A 57 -9.25 -0.85 9.39
CA SER A 57 -9.35 0.42 8.66
C SER A 57 -8.03 0.75 7.95
N THR A 58 -8.10 1.74 7.06
CA THR A 58 -6.91 2.26 6.40
C THR A 58 -6.40 3.48 7.17
N ILE A 59 -5.14 3.45 7.56
CA ILE A 59 -4.44 4.55 8.20
C ILE A 59 -3.29 5.02 7.31
N ASN A 60 -2.90 6.29 7.45
CA ASN A 60 -1.71 6.81 6.80
C ASN A 60 -0.47 6.42 7.61
N SER A 61 0.45 5.73 6.98
CA SER A 61 1.71 5.29 7.59
C SER A 61 2.90 5.89 6.86
N ALA A 62 3.96 6.18 7.60
CA ALA A 62 5.22 6.61 7.02
C ALA A 62 5.96 5.40 6.44
N SER A 63 6.38 5.54 5.20
CA SER A 63 7.32 4.64 4.53
C SER A 63 8.58 5.43 4.19
N PHE A 64 9.72 4.77 4.14
CA PHE A 64 10.99 5.42 3.89
C PHE A 64 11.67 4.82 2.68
N ALA A 65 12.17 5.69 1.84
CA ALA A 65 13.03 5.37 0.72
C ALA A 65 14.34 6.14 0.86
N VAL A 66 15.36 5.67 0.19
CA VAL A 66 16.67 6.32 0.15
C VAL A 66 17.02 6.60 -1.30
N ASP A 67 17.53 7.81 -1.56
CA ASP A 67 18.28 8.09 -2.78
C ASP A 67 19.77 7.85 -2.50
N PRO A 68 20.35 6.73 -2.97
CA PRO A 68 21.74 6.37 -2.68
C PRO A 68 22.76 7.40 -3.13
N LYS A 69 22.40 8.24 -4.12
CA LYS A 69 23.30 9.27 -4.67
C LYS A 69 23.34 10.54 -3.82
N MET A 70 22.29 10.75 -3.00
CA MET A 70 22.13 11.98 -2.21
C MET A 70 22.37 11.74 -0.71
N VAL A 71 22.43 10.49 -0.25
CA VAL A 71 22.70 10.15 1.16
C VAL A 71 24.05 10.64 1.61
N GLN A 72 24.06 11.41 2.70
CA GLN A 72 25.28 11.94 3.31
C GLN A 72 25.80 11.03 4.44
N HIS A 73 24.92 10.46 5.25
CA HIS A 73 25.24 9.68 6.44
C HIS A 73 24.78 8.22 6.32
N VAL A 74 25.36 7.47 5.36
CA VAL A 74 24.98 6.08 5.06
C VAL A 74 25.04 5.18 6.31
N HIS A 75 26.08 5.32 7.14
CA HIS A 75 26.23 4.52 8.37
C HIS A 75 25.09 4.75 9.37
N THR A 76 24.70 6.01 9.59
CA THR A 76 23.61 6.37 10.51
C THR A 76 22.27 5.79 10.04
N ILE A 77 21.97 5.90 8.75
CA ILE A 77 20.76 5.32 8.16
C ILE A 77 20.80 3.79 8.27
N ALA A 78 21.92 3.16 7.95
CA ALA A 78 22.08 1.71 8.02
C ALA A 78 21.91 1.17 9.45
N THR A 79 22.42 1.90 10.45
CA THR A 79 22.23 1.54 11.88
C THR A 79 20.76 1.67 12.29
N ALA A 80 20.07 2.72 11.86
CA ALA A 80 18.63 2.86 12.11
C ALA A 80 17.83 1.75 11.43
N LEU A 81 18.19 1.38 10.20
CA LEU A 81 17.55 0.28 9.48
C LEU A 81 17.79 -1.08 10.15
N GLN A 82 18.96 -1.31 10.73
CA GLN A 82 19.22 -2.51 11.54
C GLN A 82 18.23 -2.63 12.70
N LEU A 83 17.94 -1.54 13.40
CA LEU A 83 16.97 -1.54 14.50
C LEU A 83 15.54 -1.81 14.05
N LEU A 84 15.21 -1.45 12.80
CA LEU A 84 13.87 -1.61 12.23
C LEU A 84 13.64 -2.98 11.61
N THR A 85 14.63 -3.48 10.86
CA THR A 85 14.48 -4.68 10.02
C THR A 85 15.10 -5.93 10.64
N GLY A 86 16.07 -5.75 11.56
CA GLY A 86 16.86 -6.84 12.12
C GLY A 86 18.05 -7.25 11.25
N ASP A 87 18.15 -6.78 10.00
CA ASP A 87 19.30 -7.01 9.12
C ASP A 87 20.50 -6.19 9.62
N SER A 88 21.73 -6.70 9.49
CA SER A 88 22.92 -5.99 9.96
C SER A 88 23.14 -4.66 9.21
N ALA A 89 23.68 -3.65 9.90
CA ALA A 89 23.98 -2.35 9.31
C ALA A 89 24.93 -2.46 8.11
N SER A 90 25.90 -3.39 8.16
CA SER A 90 26.82 -3.62 7.04
C SER A 90 26.13 -4.07 5.76
N VAL A 91 25.08 -4.88 5.86
CA VAL A 91 24.28 -5.30 4.71
C VAL A 91 23.54 -4.10 4.10
N TRP A 92 22.96 -3.23 4.94
CA TRP A 92 22.31 -2.01 4.49
C TRP A 92 23.28 -1.03 3.87
N GLU A 93 24.44 -0.82 4.47
CA GLU A 93 25.49 0.03 3.89
C GLU A 93 25.91 -0.45 2.50
N GLN A 94 26.14 -1.75 2.36
CA GLN A 94 26.50 -2.34 1.08
C GLN A 94 25.38 -2.17 0.04
N LYS A 95 24.13 -2.43 0.41
CA LYS A 95 22.97 -2.24 -0.47
C LYS A 95 22.82 -0.78 -0.94
N ILE A 96 22.99 0.18 -0.02
CA ILE A 96 22.89 1.60 -0.35
C ILE A 96 24.06 2.03 -1.26
N ARG A 97 25.31 1.68 -0.92
CA ARG A 97 26.50 2.07 -1.67
C ARG A 97 26.60 1.43 -3.05
N SER A 98 26.09 0.20 -3.22
CA SER A 98 26.13 -0.53 -4.50
C SER A 98 24.98 -0.21 -5.44
N SER A 99 24.01 0.61 -5.02
CA SER A 99 22.81 0.89 -5.81
C SER A 99 23.03 2.10 -6.72
N ASP A 100 22.83 1.91 -8.03
CA ASP A 100 22.82 3.00 -9.03
C ASP A 100 21.45 3.71 -9.16
N LYS A 101 20.44 3.25 -8.40
CA LYS A 101 19.09 3.78 -8.44
C LYS A 101 19.02 5.12 -7.71
N SER A 102 18.16 6.03 -8.17
CA SER A 102 17.84 7.28 -7.46
C SER A 102 16.70 7.12 -6.45
N PHE A 103 16.18 5.90 -6.29
CA PHE A 103 15.10 5.60 -5.36
C PHE A 103 15.13 4.12 -4.97
N MET A 104 15.23 3.84 -3.67
CA MET A 104 15.22 2.50 -3.12
C MET A 104 14.39 2.48 -1.84
N TRP A 105 13.34 1.65 -1.80
CA TRP A 105 12.59 1.40 -0.57
C TRP A 105 13.48 0.74 0.49
N VAL A 106 13.49 1.29 1.70
CA VAL A 106 14.26 0.75 2.83
C VAL A 106 13.36 0.29 3.97
N ALA A 107 12.23 0.95 4.19
CA ALA A 107 11.23 0.52 5.15
C ALA A 107 9.85 0.92 4.64
N ARG A 108 8.98 -0.06 4.38
CA ARG A 108 7.59 0.17 4.02
C ARG A 108 6.69 -0.26 5.17
N SER A 109 5.86 0.69 5.62
CA SER A 109 4.76 0.41 6.54
C SER A 109 5.14 -0.23 7.89
N ASN A 110 6.31 0.00 8.43
CA ASN A 110 6.68 -0.51 9.75
C ASN A 110 6.29 0.50 10.83
N LEU A 111 5.06 0.36 11.39
CA LEU A 111 4.43 1.32 12.28
C LEU A 111 5.16 1.48 13.62
N ASP A 112 5.66 0.37 14.18
CA ASP A 112 6.04 0.35 15.59
C ASP A 112 7.35 1.08 15.91
N ARG A 113 8.19 1.37 14.89
CA ARG A 113 9.51 1.97 15.08
C ARG A 113 9.93 2.99 14.01
N SER A 114 9.03 3.40 13.14
CA SER A 114 9.34 4.36 12.06
C SER A 114 9.80 5.72 12.60
N SER A 115 9.42 6.07 13.82
CA SER A 115 9.86 7.30 14.50
C SER A 115 11.39 7.43 14.60
N ILE A 116 12.13 6.34 14.57
CA ILE A 116 13.60 6.37 14.56
C ILE A 116 14.12 7.04 13.29
N LEU A 117 13.53 6.72 12.12
CA LEU A 117 13.90 7.34 10.85
C LEU A 117 13.35 8.77 10.72
N ASP A 118 12.23 9.08 11.37
CA ASP A 118 11.67 10.43 11.38
C ASP A 118 12.60 11.47 12.05
N THR A 119 13.46 11.02 12.97
CA THR A 119 14.43 11.89 13.65
C THR A 119 15.68 12.14 12.82
N LEU A 120 15.92 11.36 11.77
CA LEU A 120 17.10 11.52 10.92
C LEU A 120 16.87 12.60 9.86
N GLN A 121 17.74 13.61 9.89
CA GLN A 121 17.76 14.67 8.89
C GLN A 121 18.85 14.36 7.86
N ASP A 122 18.53 13.61 6.83
CA ASP A 122 19.42 13.34 5.70
C ASP A 122 18.69 13.65 4.40
N ILE A 123 19.35 14.40 3.50
CA ILE A 123 18.77 14.83 2.21
C ILE A 123 18.42 13.63 1.34
N GLY A 124 19.16 12.53 1.46
CA GLY A 124 18.92 11.29 0.73
C GLY A 124 17.83 10.40 1.34
N LEU A 125 17.32 10.71 2.54
CA LEU A 125 16.23 9.97 3.18
C LEU A 125 14.89 10.59 2.81
N ILE A 126 14.09 9.85 2.05
CA ILE A 126 12.79 10.30 1.53
C ILE A 126 11.69 9.65 2.36
N ARG A 127 10.88 10.49 3.02
CA ARG A 127 9.67 10.05 3.71
C ARG A 127 8.49 10.10 2.75
N VAL A 128 7.79 8.99 2.63
CA VAL A 128 6.57 8.87 1.82
C VAL A 128 5.42 8.44 2.72
N THR A 129 4.31 9.15 2.66
CA THR A 129 3.09 8.75 3.35
C THR A 129 2.30 7.80 2.45
N GLU A 130 2.07 6.58 2.92
CA GLU A 130 1.31 5.56 2.19
C GLU A 130 0.09 5.10 2.99
N PRO A 131 -1.06 4.84 2.34
CA PRO A 131 -2.19 4.22 2.99
C PRO A 131 -1.83 2.78 3.36
N ARG A 132 -2.11 2.39 4.61
CA ARG A 132 -1.86 1.04 5.13
C ARG A 132 -3.08 0.50 5.83
N ARG A 133 -3.33 -0.81 5.64
CA ARG A 133 -4.35 -1.53 6.39
C ARG A 133 -3.89 -1.78 7.82
N ASN A 134 -4.76 -1.49 8.78
CA ASN A 134 -4.54 -1.74 10.20
C ASN A 134 -5.68 -2.58 10.78
N TYR A 135 -5.32 -3.66 11.48
CA TYR A 135 -6.25 -4.59 12.13
C TYR A 135 -6.14 -4.41 13.64
N TYR A 136 -7.23 -3.93 14.25
CA TYR A 136 -7.21 -3.45 15.64
C TYR A 136 -7.24 -4.55 16.69
N PHE A 137 -7.71 -5.75 16.33
CA PHE A 137 -7.86 -6.87 17.25
C PHE A 137 -6.73 -7.91 17.17
N GLY A 138 -5.60 -7.55 16.53
CA GLY A 138 -4.44 -8.44 16.41
C GLY A 138 -4.77 -9.73 15.68
N ASN A 139 -4.61 -10.88 16.34
CA ASN A 139 -4.86 -12.20 15.75
C ASN A 139 -6.35 -12.58 15.74
N ALA A 140 -7.21 -11.84 16.45
CA ALA A 140 -8.61 -12.21 16.58
C ALA A 140 -9.34 -12.10 15.23
N ALA A 141 -10.12 -13.13 14.91
CA ALA A 141 -10.83 -13.34 13.64
C ALA A 141 -9.94 -13.26 12.39
N ALA A 142 -8.62 -13.44 12.53
CA ALA A 142 -7.67 -13.22 11.44
C ALA A 142 -7.96 -14.03 10.19
N GLN A 143 -8.35 -15.32 10.32
CA GLN A 143 -8.68 -16.17 9.18
C GLN A 143 -9.94 -15.70 8.45
N ILE A 144 -10.93 -15.19 9.20
CA ILE A 144 -12.21 -14.71 8.62
C ILE A 144 -12.02 -13.36 7.98
N VAL A 145 -11.45 -12.41 8.70
CA VAL A 145 -11.20 -11.06 8.19
C VAL A 145 -10.20 -11.11 7.04
N GLY A 146 -9.18 -11.93 7.20
CA GLY A 146 -8.08 -12.03 6.23
C GLY A 146 -7.08 -10.90 6.35
N CYS A 147 -6.30 -10.73 5.29
CA CYS A 147 -5.29 -9.68 5.24
C CYS A 147 -5.15 -9.11 3.82
N THR A 148 -4.44 -7.99 3.72
CA THR A 148 -4.08 -7.34 2.46
C THR A 148 -2.59 -7.39 2.20
N ASN A 149 -2.18 -7.20 0.95
CA ASN A 149 -0.80 -6.91 0.60
C ASN A 149 -0.44 -5.44 0.90
N VAL A 150 0.81 -5.07 0.63
CA VAL A 150 1.32 -3.70 0.82
C VAL A 150 0.64 -2.65 -0.08
N ASP A 151 -0.03 -3.07 -1.15
CA ASP A 151 -0.77 -2.21 -2.06
C ASP A 151 -2.28 -2.19 -1.74
N ASN A 152 -2.67 -2.66 -0.53
CA ASN A 152 -4.04 -2.74 -0.02
C ASN A 152 -4.99 -3.60 -0.87
N GLN A 153 -4.49 -4.62 -1.58
CA GLN A 153 -5.30 -5.64 -2.25
C GLN A 153 -5.55 -6.80 -1.30
N GLY A 154 -6.76 -7.33 -1.27
CA GLY A 154 -7.12 -8.47 -0.42
C GLY A 154 -6.38 -9.75 -0.82
N LEU A 155 -5.82 -10.46 0.17
CA LEU A 155 -5.10 -11.72 -0.03
C LEU A 155 -5.90 -12.93 0.48
N SER A 156 -6.71 -12.76 1.50
CA SER A 156 -7.49 -13.85 2.12
C SER A 156 -8.75 -13.32 2.82
N GLY A 157 -9.64 -14.23 3.23
CA GLY A 157 -10.82 -13.92 4.02
C GLY A 157 -11.78 -12.92 3.39
N VAL A 158 -12.45 -12.14 4.23
CA VAL A 158 -13.37 -11.06 3.83
C VAL A 158 -12.67 -10.00 2.99
N GLU A 159 -11.41 -9.70 3.31
CA GLU A 159 -10.59 -8.75 2.55
C GLU A 159 -10.47 -9.15 1.07
N LEU A 160 -10.30 -10.44 0.77
CA LEU A 160 -10.27 -10.96 -0.60
C LEU A 160 -11.67 -11.08 -1.19
N ALA A 161 -12.60 -11.68 -0.45
CA ALA A 161 -13.94 -11.95 -0.94
C ALA A 161 -14.71 -10.68 -1.32
N LEU A 162 -14.49 -9.59 -0.58
CA LEU A 162 -15.13 -8.29 -0.80
C LEU A 162 -14.15 -7.23 -1.33
N ASP A 163 -13.03 -7.64 -1.96
CA ASP A 163 -12.02 -6.72 -2.45
C ASP A 163 -12.59 -5.67 -3.41
N SER A 164 -13.48 -6.07 -4.31
CA SER A 164 -14.13 -5.17 -5.26
C SER A 164 -14.99 -4.07 -4.61
N VAL A 165 -15.49 -4.32 -3.39
CA VAL A 165 -16.31 -3.36 -2.62
C VAL A 165 -15.41 -2.48 -1.77
N LEU A 166 -14.42 -3.11 -1.11
CA LEU A 166 -13.52 -2.46 -0.15
C LEU A 166 -12.44 -1.60 -0.82
N HIS A 167 -11.94 -2.01 -1.99
CA HIS A 167 -10.76 -1.38 -2.61
C HIS A 167 -11.02 0.03 -3.14
N GLY A 168 -12.22 0.28 -3.68
CA GLY A 168 -12.53 1.53 -4.39
C GLY A 168 -11.91 1.58 -5.79
N SER A 169 -11.83 2.78 -6.36
CA SER A 169 -11.23 2.99 -7.68
C SER A 169 -10.23 4.14 -7.65
N SER A 170 -9.04 3.90 -8.22
CA SER A 170 -8.01 4.91 -8.34
C SER A 170 -8.46 6.06 -9.23
N GLY A 171 -8.12 7.28 -8.81
CA GLY A 171 -8.19 8.47 -9.63
C GLY A 171 -6.85 8.79 -10.29
N TYR A 172 -6.80 9.92 -10.98
CA TYR A 172 -5.55 10.44 -11.48
C TYR A 172 -5.60 11.96 -11.60
N MET A 173 -4.44 12.57 -11.48
CA MET A 173 -4.22 13.98 -11.72
C MET A 173 -3.05 14.14 -12.68
N VAL A 174 -3.21 14.96 -13.71
CA VAL A 174 -2.12 15.29 -14.61
C VAL A 174 -1.46 16.57 -14.08
N MET A 175 -0.17 16.49 -13.79
CA MET A 175 0.63 17.61 -13.34
C MET A 175 1.58 18.06 -14.44
N GLN A 176 1.87 19.34 -14.48
CA GLN A 176 2.87 19.93 -15.37
C GLN A 176 4.19 20.10 -14.62
N ARG A 177 5.28 19.74 -15.30
CA ARG A 177 6.64 19.98 -14.83
C ARG A 177 7.12 21.32 -15.39
N ASP A 178 7.51 22.22 -14.51
CA ASP A 178 8.13 23.49 -14.92
C ASP A 178 9.58 23.26 -15.41
N GLY A 179 10.19 24.31 -15.98
CA GLY A 179 11.57 24.24 -16.48
C GLY A 179 12.64 23.98 -15.41
N ARG A 180 12.26 24.02 -14.12
CA ARG A 180 13.11 23.68 -12.98
C ARG A 180 12.84 22.27 -12.44
N GLY A 181 11.89 21.55 -13.04
CA GLY A 181 11.54 20.18 -12.64
C GLY A 181 10.42 20.09 -11.59
N ASN A 182 9.88 21.20 -11.10
CA ASN A 182 8.81 21.17 -10.10
C ASN A 182 7.48 20.79 -10.75
N LEU A 183 6.71 19.92 -10.07
CA LEU A 183 5.38 19.51 -10.50
C LEU A 183 4.34 20.50 -9.98
N ARG A 184 3.50 21.02 -10.88
CA ARG A 184 2.39 21.91 -10.55
C ARG A 184 1.08 21.33 -11.09
N PRO A 185 -0.01 21.35 -10.29
CA PRO A 185 -1.33 20.99 -10.81
C PRO A 185 -1.75 22.01 -11.87
N SER A 186 -2.32 21.53 -12.96
CA SER A 186 -2.89 22.37 -14.01
C SER A 186 -4.40 22.18 -14.02
N VAL A 187 -5.13 23.30 -13.95
CA VAL A 187 -6.60 23.30 -13.97
C VAL A 187 -7.15 22.88 -15.33
N ASP A 188 -6.36 23.07 -16.41
CA ASP A 188 -6.78 22.78 -17.77
C ASP A 188 -6.53 21.32 -18.18
N LEU A 189 -5.91 20.51 -17.32
CA LEU A 189 -5.60 19.13 -17.61
C LEU A 189 -6.62 18.17 -17.00
N PRO A 190 -6.91 17.05 -17.69
CA PRO A 190 -7.90 16.09 -17.20
C PRO A 190 -7.47 15.48 -15.88
N SER A 191 -8.39 15.45 -14.93
CA SER A 191 -8.22 14.77 -13.65
C SER A 191 -9.47 13.96 -13.33
N ALA A 192 -9.31 12.86 -12.64
CA ALA A 192 -10.41 12.08 -12.08
C ALA A 192 -10.13 11.84 -10.61
N ALA A 193 -11.09 12.20 -9.77
CA ALA A 193 -10.98 11.95 -8.33
C ALA A 193 -10.97 10.44 -8.06
N ALA A 194 -10.21 10.00 -7.05
CA ALA A 194 -10.33 8.64 -6.54
C ALA A 194 -11.68 8.45 -5.86
N SER A 195 -12.30 7.29 -6.06
CA SER A 195 -13.50 6.88 -5.33
C SER A 195 -13.11 5.90 -4.24
N ASN A 196 -13.31 6.28 -2.99
CA ASN A 196 -12.99 5.44 -1.85
C ASN A 196 -13.84 4.16 -1.84
N GLY A 197 -13.29 3.09 -1.27
CA GLY A 197 -14.00 1.85 -1.06
C GLY A 197 -15.16 2.02 -0.06
N LYS A 198 -16.18 1.18 -0.21
CA LYS A 198 -17.31 1.15 0.71
C LYS A 198 -16.95 0.33 1.95
N SER A 199 -17.40 0.79 3.11
CA SER A 199 -17.27 0.04 4.36
C SER A 199 -18.27 -1.10 4.43
N VAL A 200 -17.90 -2.15 5.17
CA VAL A 200 -18.68 -3.37 5.34
C VAL A 200 -18.86 -3.65 6.82
N GLN A 201 -20.06 -4.07 7.21
CA GLN A 201 -20.38 -4.54 8.55
C GLN A 201 -20.59 -6.05 8.50
N LEU A 202 -19.90 -6.77 9.40
CA LEU A 202 -19.99 -8.22 9.54
C LEU A 202 -20.98 -8.58 10.65
N THR A 203 -21.44 -9.81 10.64
CA THR A 203 -22.26 -10.39 11.70
C THR A 203 -21.43 -10.81 12.92
N LEU A 204 -20.09 -10.82 12.80
CA LEU A 204 -19.16 -11.16 13.87
C LEU A 204 -19.33 -10.22 15.08
N ASP A 205 -19.32 -10.79 16.25
CA ASP A 205 -19.22 -10.10 17.54
C ASP A 205 -17.81 -10.26 18.08
N MET A 206 -17.04 -9.18 18.15
CA MET A 206 -15.63 -9.26 18.52
C MET A 206 -15.40 -9.60 20.00
N GLU A 207 -16.38 -9.35 20.87
CA GLU A 207 -16.29 -9.80 22.26
C GLU A 207 -16.47 -11.32 22.34
N LEU A 208 -17.51 -11.85 21.68
CA LEU A 208 -17.74 -13.29 21.61
C LEU A 208 -16.61 -14.02 20.89
N GLN A 209 -16.07 -13.43 19.83
CA GLN A 209 -14.90 -13.96 19.10
C GLN A 209 -13.70 -14.14 20.02
N ARG A 210 -13.37 -13.13 20.84
CA ARG A 210 -12.24 -13.20 21.78
C ARG A 210 -12.45 -14.27 22.85
N ILE A 211 -13.68 -14.41 23.35
CA ILE A 211 -14.01 -15.48 24.30
C ILE A 211 -13.82 -16.84 23.65
N ALA A 212 -14.35 -17.02 22.43
CA ALA A 212 -14.21 -18.29 21.71
C ALA A 212 -12.74 -18.65 21.44
N GLU A 213 -11.91 -17.69 21.06
CA GLU A 213 -10.47 -17.92 20.85
C GLU A 213 -9.75 -18.29 22.14
N TYR A 214 -10.02 -17.58 23.21
CA TYR A 214 -9.43 -17.88 24.53
C TYR A 214 -9.78 -19.29 25.01
N GLU A 215 -11.05 -19.69 24.92
CA GLU A 215 -11.49 -21.04 25.33
C GLU A 215 -10.99 -22.11 24.38
N LEU A 216 -10.84 -21.80 23.09
CA LEU A 216 -10.22 -22.70 22.11
C LEU A 216 -8.77 -23.00 22.44
N GLU A 217 -7.97 -21.97 22.75
CA GLU A 217 -6.56 -22.13 23.12
C GLU A 217 -6.41 -22.98 24.40
N ARG A 218 -7.28 -22.76 25.40
CA ARG A 218 -7.31 -23.60 26.60
C ARG A 218 -7.67 -25.05 26.30
N GLY A 219 -8.74 -25.25 25.51
CA GLY A 219 -9.16 -26.60 25.13
C GLY A 219 -8.10 -27.38 24.34
N ILE A 220 -7.37 -26.71 23.45
CA ILE A 220 -6.25 -27.29 22.70
C ILE A 220 -5.12 -27.70 23.65
N ALA A 221 -4.77 -26.83 24.61
CA ALA A 221 -3.72 -27.10 25.59
C ALA A 221 -4.09 -28.30 26.49
N ASP A 222 -5.31 -28.33 27.01
CA ASP A 222 -5.82 -29.37 27.90
C ASP A 222 -5.91 -30.73 27.18
N ALA A 223 -6.39 -30.73 25.94
CA ALA A 223 -6.49 -31.95 25.11
C ALA A 223 -5.17 -32.34 24.43
N LYS A 224 -4.13 -31.50 24.51
CA LYS A 224 -2.87 -31.65 23.77
C LYS A 224 -3.12 -31.82 22.27
N ALA A 225 -4.12 -31.12 21.73
CA ALA A 225 -4.50 -31.14 20.33
C ALA A 225 -3.54 -30.28 19.48
N VAL A 226 -3.46 -30.57 18.18
CA VAL A 226 -2.63 -29.82 17.23
C VAL A 226 -3.35 -28.59 16.70
N SER A 227 -4.68 -28.68 16.59
CA SER A 227 -5.53 -27.61 16.07
C SER A 227 -6.95 -27.75 16.61
N GLY A 228 -7.75 -26.69 16.45
CA GLY A 228 -9.14 -26.71 16.84
C GLY A 228 -9.92 -25.59 16.19
N THR A 229 -11.25 -25.69 16.24
CA THR A 229 -12.16 -24.67 15.73
C THR A 229 -13.40 -24.59 16.60
N ILE A 230 -13.87 -23.38 16.85
CA ILE A 230 -15.16 -23.08 17.49
C ILE A 230 -15.96 -22.18 16.54
N ILE A 231 -17.24 -22.52 16.33
CA ILE A 231 -18.18 -21.70 15.58
C ILE A 231 -19.37 -21.39 16.50
N ALA A 232 -19.71 -20.11 16.61
CA ALA A 232 -20.92 -19.66 17.30
C ALA A 232 -21.90 -19.10 16.27
N ILE A 233 -23.11 -19.63 16.26
CA ILE A 233 -24.18 -19.25 15.32
C ILE A 233 -25.43 -18.90 16.10
N ASP A 234 -26.10 -17.83 15.71
CA ASP A 234 -27.44 -17.53 16.19
C ASP A 234 -28.45 -18.49 15.52
N PRO A 235 -29.12 -19.37 16.28
CA PRO A 235 -30.02 -20.35 15.68
C PRO A 235 -31.30 -19.74 15.10
N SER A 236 -31.64 -18.51 15.48
CA SER A 236 -32.85 -17.83 15.03
C SER A 236 -32.66 -17.15 13.66
N THR A 237 -31.46 -16.62 13.42
CA THR A 237 -31.14 -15.86 12.20
C THR A 237 -30.20 -16.61 11.25
N GLY A 238 -29.44 -17.58 11.77
CA GLY A 238 -28.36 -18.25 11.05
C GLY A 238 -27.10 -17.41 10.93
N GLU A 239 -27.03 -16.25 11.60
CA GLU A 239 -25.85 -15.39 11.58
C GLU A 239 -24.68 -16.04 12.31
N ILE A 240 -23.50 -15.97 11.70
CA ILE A 240 -22.26 -16.39 12.34
C ILE A 240 -21.75 -15.25 13.22
N LEU A 241 -21.71 -15.52 14.53
CA LEU A 241 -21.30 -14.55 15.54
C LEU A 241 -19.81 -14.62 15.88
N ALA A 242 -19.22 -15.82 15.84
CA ALA A 242 -17.81 -16.02 16.03
C ALA A 242 -17.31 -17.26 15.27
N VAL A 243 -16.09 -17.20 14.78
CA VAL A 243 -15.35 -18.34 14.21
C VAL A 243 -13.91 -18.26 14.69
N ALA A 244 -13.58 -19.03 15.70
CA ALA A 244 -12.23 -19.17 16.21
C ALA A 244 -11.55 -20.37 15.56
N SER A 245 -10.31 -20.23 15.15
CA SER A 245 -9.50 -21.30 14.57
C SER A 245 -8.04 -21.17 15.03
N SER A 246 -7.46 -22.27 15.47
CA SER A 246 -6.06 -22.31 15.92
C SER A 246 -5.30 -23.39 15.14
N PRO A 247 -4.04 -23.14 14.77
CA PRO A 247 -3.24 -21.93 14.98
C PRO A 247 -3.71 -20.73 14.14
N SER A 248 -3.52 -19.52 14.66
CA SER A 248 -3.88 -18.25 14.00
C SER A 248 -2.64 -17.45 13.56
N PHE A 249 -2.84 -16.30 12.91
CA PHE A 249 -1.77 -15.43 12.45
C PHE A 249 -2.10 -13.96 12.74
N ASN A 250 -1.09 -13.08 12.64
CA ASN A 250 -1.31 -11.64 12.77
C ASN A 250 -1.50 -11.01 11.38
N PRO A 251 -2.70 -10.49 11.04
CA PRO A 251 -2.97 -9.88 9.74
C PRO A 251 -2.19 -8.58 9.50
N ASN A 252 -1.67 -7.94 10.55
CA ASN A 252 -0.75 -6.81 10.43
C ASN A 252 0.66 -7.22 9.98
N ARG A 253 0.99 -8.54 10.05
CA ARG A 253 2.29 -9.10 9.64
C ARG A 253 2.12 -10.35 8.77
N PRO A 254 1.43 -10.23 7.62
CA PRO A 254 1.08 -11.39 6.79
C PRO A 254 2.31 -12.15 6.26
N GLN A 255 3.48 -11.49 6.18
CA GLN A 255 4.72 -12.15 5.73
C GLN A 255 5.22 -13.22 6.70
N GLN A 256 4.80 -13.17 7.97
CA GLN A 256 5.16 -14.15 9.00
C GLN A 256 4.17 -15.33 9.07
N ALA A 257 3.05 -15.23 8.36
CA ALA A 257 2.03 -16.26 8.35
C ALA A 257 2.36 -17.38 7.36
N SER A 258 2.12 -18.62 7.76
CA SER A 258 2.16 -19.78 6.87
C SER A 258 0.80 -19.98 6.18
N GLN A 259 0.78 -20.72 5.07
CA GLN A 259 -0.49 -21.07 4.44
C GLN A 259 -1.41 -21.85 5.39
N GLU A 260 -0.85 -22.67 6.27
CA GLU A 260 -1.60 -23.44 7.27
C GLU A 260 -2.31 -22.56 8.30
N THR A 261 -1.68 -21.44 8.73
CA THR A 261 -2.29 -20.52 9.71
C THR A 261 -3.35 -19.62 9.08
N MET A 262 -3.31 -19.44 7.76
CA MET A 262 -4.29 -18.63 7.01
C MET A 262 -5.56 -19.40 6.64
N LYS A 263 -5.55 -20.74 6.70
CA LYS A 263 -6.71 -21.56 6.36
C LYS A 263 -7.86 -21.37 7.33
N ILE A 264 -9.06 -21.29 6.81
CA ILE A 264 -10.30 -21.37 7.60
C ILE A 264 -10.63 -22.84 7.77
N ARG A 265 -10.01 -23.51 8.79
CA ARG A 265 -10.13 -24.94 9.02
C ARG A 265 -11.57 -25.44 9.13
N ALA A 266 -12.46 -24.60 9.66
CA ALA A 266 -13.89 -24.88 9.72
C ALA A 266 -14.53 -25.24 8.37
N ILE A 267 -13.90 -24.83 7.26
CA ILE A 267 -14.44 -25.00 5.91
C ILE A 267 -13.50 -25.85 5.04
N THR A 268 -12.19 -25.80 5.29
CA THR A 268 -11.19 -26.43 4.43
C THR A 268 -10.75 -27.81 4.87
N ASP A 269 -10.82 -28.10 6.17
CA ASP A 269 -10.42 -29.38 6.73
C ASP A 269 -11.67 -30.28 6.82
N MET A 270 -11.88 -31.11 5.80
CA MET A 270 -12.92 -32.16 5.77
C MET A 270 -12.28 -33.53 6.01
#